data_d0b4730949be8d35d1b63171f694dd7b
#
_entry.id   d0b4730949be8d35d1b63171f694dd7b
#
_cell.length_a   1.000
_cell.length_b   1.000
_cell.length_c   1.000
_cell.angle_alpha   90.00
_cell.angle_beta   90.00
_cell.angle_gamma   90.00
#
_symmetry.space_group_name_H-M   'P 1'
#
loop_
_entity.id
_entity.type
_entity.pdbx_description
1 polymer ?
#
loop_
_entity_poly.entity_id
_entity_poly.type
_entity_poly.pdbx_seq_one_letter_code
_entity_poly.pdbx_strand_id
1 'polypeptide(L)'
;MKLDSSSVGGIILVSIGFIFILTCLDWVLMTNFSFWVNPDLLYRYWIILGTIVTVFSFGLAYMAYLMKLPTLAVVATCLTPLLLFAGGLLDQFYALFSFIQGTSYSFDVWSAQYKWFGFWNWGLQAIWSLVLYGSLTFVWYRVLKKK
;
A
#
# COMPACT_ATOMS: atom_id res chain seq x y z
N MET A 1 -18.45 -5.37 19.80
CA MET A 1 -17.06 -5.04 20.21
C MET A 1 -16.84 -3.56 19.95
N LYS A 2 -16.30 -2.79 20.89
CA LYS A 2 -15.97 -1.38 20.66
C LYS A 2 -14.59 -1.33 20.01
N LEU A 3 -14.50 -0.71 18.86
CA LEU A 3 -13.21 -0.38 18.25
C LEU A 3 -12.55 0.72 19.08
N ASP A 4 -11.37 0.46 19.57
CA ASP A 4 -10.50 1.43 20.23
C ASP A 4 -9.30 1.79 19.34
N SER A 5 -8.52 2.75 19.77
CA SER A 5 -7.33 3.19 19.03
C SER A 5 -6.29 2.08 18.87
N SER A 6 -6.24 1.13 19.81
CA SER A 6 -5.32 -0.02 19.76
C SER A 6 -5.71 -0.97 18.63
N SER A 7 -7.01 -1.27 18.49
CA SER A 7 -7.53 -2.11 17.39
C SER A 7 -7.27 -1.48 16.01
N VAL A 8 -7.45 -0.16 15.90
CA VAL A 8 -7.13 0.58 14.67
C VAL A 8 -5.64 0.52 14.37
N GLY A 9 -4.80 0.75 15.39
CA GLY A 9 -3.35 0.61 15.28
C GLY A 9 -2.94 -0.78 14.80
N GLY A 10 -3.56 -1.83 15.32
CA GLY A 10 -3.34 -3.21 14.88
C GLY A 10 -3.66 -3.44 13.40
N ILE A 11 -4.80 -2.94 12.91
CA ILE A 11 -5.18 -3.05 11.49
C ILE A 11 -4.15 -2.34 10.59
N ILE A 12 -3.73 -1.14 10.98
CA ILE A 12 -2.72 -0.36 10.23
C ILE A 12 -1.39 -1.12 10.21
N LEU A 13 -0.91 -1.61 11.36
CA LEU A 13 0.34 -2.37 11.47
C LEU A 13 0.33 -3.64 10.63
N VAL A 14 -0.76 -4.40 10.66
CA VAL A 14 -0.91 -5.61 9.83
C VAL A 14 -0.86 -5.24 8.34
N SER A 15 -1.50 -4.15 7.95
CA SER A 15 -1.49 -3.68 6.56
C SER A 15 -0.10 -3.22 6.11
N ILE A 16 0.63 -2.47 6.96
CA ILE A 16 2.00 -2.05 6.69
C ILE A 16 2.92 -3.28 6.61
N GLY A 17 2.82 -4.20 7.56
CA GLY A 17 3.61 -5.44 7.57
C GLY A 17 3.37 -6.29 6.33
N PHE A 18 2.12 -6.39 5.87
CA PHE A 18 1.79 -7.08 4.63
C PHE A 18 2.45 -6.42 3.42
N ILE A 19 2.35 -5.09 3.26
CA ILE A 19 2.99 -4.37 2.15
C ILE A 19 4.51 -4.49 2.24
N PHE A 20 5.09 -4.45 3.44
CA PHE A 20 6.53 -4.65 3.64
C PHE A 20 6.99 -6.04 3.16
N ILE A 21 6.28 -7.11 3.56
CA ILE A 21 6.59 -8.47 3.11
C ILE A 21 6.44 -8.57 1.58
N LEU A 22 5.37 -7.99 1.04
CA LEU A 22 5.15 -7.95 -0.40
C LEU A 22 6.29 -7.22 -1.13
N THR A 23 6.79 -6.11 -0.56
CA THR A 23 7.93 -5.37 -1.11
C THR A 23 9.23 -6.18 -1.03
N CYS A 24 9.47 -6.93 0.06
CA CYS A 24 10.63 -7.81 0.16
C CYS A 24 10.60 -8.90 -0.92
N LEU A 25 9.45 -9.54 -1.13
CA LEU A 25 9.28 -10.55 -2.18
C LEU A 25 9.48 -9.94 -3.56
N ASP A 26 8.88 -8.78 -3.79
CA ASP A 26 9.02 -8.01 -5.02
C ASP A 26 10.47 -7.64 -5.30
N TRP A 27 11.18 -7.11 -4.30
CA TRP A 27 12.60 -6.79 -4.41
C TRP A 27 13.44 -8.00 -4.84
N VAL A 28 13.23 -9.16 -4.21
CA VAL A 28 13.93 -10.40 -4.56
C VAL A 28 13.61 -10.85 -5.99
N LEU A 29 12.34 -10.79 -6.39
CA LEU A 29 11.92 -11.16 -7.75
C LEU A 29 12.52 -10.22 -8.78
N MET A 30 12.47 -8.94 -8.53
CA MET A 30 12.97 -7.91 -9.43
C MET A 30 14.49 -7.96 -9.57
N THR A 31 15.23 -8.18 -8.51
CA THR A 31 16.70 -8.26 -8.58
C THR A 31 17.20 -9.52 -9.23
N ASN A 32 16.48 -10.64 -9.14
CA ASN A 32 16.95 -11.94 -9.66
C ASN A 32 16.42 -12.30 -11.06
N PHE A 33 15.26 -11.77 -11.47
CA PHE A 33 14.60 -12.22 -12.70
C PHE A 33 14.55 -11.17 -13.83
N SER A 34 15.17 -9.99 -13.65
CA SER A 34 15.28 -8.95 -14.69
C SER A 34 13.96 -8.62 -15.41
N PHE A 35 12.84 -8.57 -14.69
CA PHE A 35 11.49 -8.31 -15.25
C PHE A 35 11.37 -6.95 -15.96
N TRP A 36 12.32 -6.05 -15.74
CA TRP A 36 12.39 -4.71 -16.36
C TRP A 36 12.64 -4.70 -17.85
N VAL A 37 13.21 -5.78 -18.39
CA VAL A 37 13.62 -5.85 -19.80
C VAL A 37 12.39 -5.95 -20.70
N ASN A 38 11.22 -6.38 -20.18
CA ASN A 38 10.00 -6.52 -20.95
C ASN A 38 8.85 -5.70 -20.33
N PRO A 39 8.43 -4.58 -20.97
CA PRO A 39 7.35 -3.73 -20.48
C PRO A 39 6.02 -4.45 -20.29
N ASP A 40 5.69 -5.44 -21.12
CA ASP A 40 4.44 -6.19 -21.00
C ASP A 40 4.42 -7.10 -19.78
N LEU A 41 5.57 -7.70 -19.43
CA LEU A 41 5.71 -8.48 -18.21
C LEU A 41 5.59 -7.59 -16.97
N LEU A 42 6.19 -6.41 -17.00
CA LEU A 42 6.12 -5.44 -15.93
C LEU A 42 4.67 -4.99 -15.68
N TYR A 43 3.90 -4.70 -16.75
CA TYR A 43 2.50 -4.32 -16.63
C TYR A 43 1.64 -5.42 -16.00
N ARG A 44 1.79 -6.66 -16.47
CA ARG A 44 1.09 -7.83 -15.90
C ARG A 44 1.46 -8.05 -14.44
N TYR A 45 2.71 -7.83 -14.09
CA TYR A 45 3.20 -7.93 -12.73
C TYR A 45 2.51 -6.93 -11.79
N TRP A 46 2.35 -5.67 -12.19
CA TRP A 46 1.62 -4.66 -11.40
C TRP A 46 0.15 -5.01 -11.21
N ILE A 47 -0.48 -5.62 -12.22
CA ILE A 47 -1.85 -6.14 -12.08
C ILE A 47 -1.90 -7.24 -11.01
N ILE A 48 -0.95 -8.15 -11.01
CA ILE A 48 -0.86 -9.23 -10.01
C ILE A 48 -0.68 -8.65 -8.61
N LEU A 49 0.25 -7.73 -8.41
CA LEU A 49 0.46 -7.06 -7.12
C LEU A 49 -0.80 -6.35 -6.63
N GLY A 50 -1.43 -5.55 -7.49
CA GLY A 50 -2.68 -4.88 -7.16
C GLY A 50 -3.80 -5.86 -6.81
N THR A 51 -3.88 -7.00 -7.51
CA THR A 51 -4.84 -8.07 -7.21
C THR A 51 -4.57 -8.69 -5.84
N ILE A 52 -3.31 -8.99 -5.50
CA ILE A 52 -2.92 -9.55 -4.20
C ILE A 52 -3.32 -8.59 -3.07
N VAL A 53 -3.01 -7.30 -3.21
CA VAL A 53 -3.40 -6.28 -2.22
C VAL A 53 -4.92 -6.17 -2.09
N THR A 54 -5.64 -6.24 -3.21
CA THR A 54 -7.10 -6.19 -3.25
C THR A 54 -7.71 -7.39 -2.51
N VAL A 55 -7.26 -8.61 -2.81
CA VAL A 55 -7.73 -9.83 -2.15
C VAL A 55 -7.45 -9.77 -0.64
N PHE A 56 -6.26 -9.33 -0.23
CA PHE A 56 -5.92 -9.14 1.17
C PHE A 56 -6.85 -8.12 1.86
N SER A 57 -7.14 -6.99 1.18
CA SER A 57 -8.01 -5.93 1.68
C SER A 57 -9.44 -6.44 1.93
N PHE A 58 -9.99 -7.21 0.99
CA PHE A 58 -11.29 -7.83 1.15
C PHE A 58 -11.30 -8.91 2.25
N GLY A 59 -10.21 -9.68 2.38
CA GLY A 59 -10.03 -10.64 3.46
C GLY A 59 -10.10 -9.98 4.84
N LEU A 60 -9.38 -8.86 5.04
CA LEU A 60 -9.43 -8.09 6.27
C LEU A 60 -10.83 -7.50 6.53
N ALA A 61 -11.48 -6.97 5.50
CA ALA A 61 -12.84 -6.45 5.60
C ALA A 61 -13.84 -7.55 5.99
N TYR A 62 -13.71 -8.74 5.42
CA TYR A 62 -14.53 -9.88 5.75
C TYR A 62 -14.34 -10.32 7.21
N MET A 63 -13.10 -10.37 7.69
CA MET A 63 -12.81 -10.62 9.11
C MET A 63 -13.45 -9.57 10.02
N ALA A 64 -13.33 -8.28 9.66
CA ALA A 64 -13.97 -7.19 10.39
C ALA A 64 -15.52 -7.33 10.41
N TYR A 65 -16.10 -7.77 9.30
CA TYR A 65 -17.53 -8.07 9.21
C TYR A 65 -17.94 -9.24 10.13
N LEU A 66 -17.19 -10.35 10.12
CA LEU A 66 -17.44 -11.49 11.02
C LEU A 66 -17.33 -11.10 12.50
N MET A 67 -16.44 -10.16 12.82
CA MET A 67 -16.32 -9.58 14.17
C MET A 67 -17.46 -8.62 14.51
N LYS A 68 -18.45 -8.45 13.63
CA LYS A 68 -19.62 -7.57 13.80
C LYS A 68 -19.22 -6.11 14.05
N LEU A 69 -18.17 -5.63 13.39
CA LEU A 69 -17.80 -4.24 13.45
C LEU A 69 -18.81 -3.36 12.68
N PRO A 70 -18.95 -2.08 13.04
CA PRO A 70 -19.81 -1.14 12.30
C PRO A 70 -19.40 -1.06 10.82
N THR A 71 -20.37 -0.89 9.92
CA THR A 71 -20.13 -0.86 8.46
C THR A 71 -19.01 0.10 8.06
N LEU A 72 -18.96 1.30 8.67
CA LEU A 72 -17.89 2.26 8.40
C LEU A 72 -16.51 1.72 8.78
N ALA A 73 -16.41 0.94 9.87
CA ALA A 73 -15.15 0.30 10.28
C ALA A 73 -14.74 -0.83 9.32
N VAL A 74 -15.71 -1.60 8.82
CA VAL A 74 -15.45 -2.64 7.80
C VAL A 74 -14.91 -1.98 6.52
N VAL A 75 -15.53 -0.91 6.07
CA VAL A 75 -15.06 -0.14 4.89
C VAL A 75 -13.68 0.45 5.15
N ALA A 76 -13.44 1.06 6.32
CA ALA A 76 -12.13 1.61 6.69
C ALA A 76 -11.04 0.52 6.70
N THR A 77 -11.36 -0.67 7.21
CA THR A 77 -10.44 -1.83 7.21
C THR A 77 -10.10 -2.26 5.79
N CYS A 78 -11.07 -2.32 4.89
CA CYS A 78 -10.84 -2.62 3.47
C CYS A 78 -9.95 -1.57 2.79
N LEU A 79 -10.22 -0.29 3.05
CA LEU A 79 -9.50 0.82 2.42
C LEU A 79 -8.05 0.95 2.92
N THR A 80 -7.74 0.46 4.13
CA THR A 80 -6.42 0.67 4.74
C THR A 80 -5.27 0.15 3.87
N PRO A 81 -5.18 -1.14 3.50
CA PRO A 81 -4.08 -1.61 2.67
C PRO A 81 -4.13 -1.04 1.24
N LEU A 82 -5.32 -0.78 0.69
CA LEU A 82 -5.48 -0.18 -0.63
C LEU A 82 -4.90 1.24 -0.69
N LEU A 83 -5.22 2.09 0.29
CA LEU A 83 -4.73 3.47 0.33
C LEU A 83 -3.24 3.54 0.69
N LEU A 84 -2.73 2.63 1.53
CA LEU A 84 -1.30 2.52 1.81
C LEU A 84 -0.53 2.12 0.55
N PHE A 85 -1.00 1.12 -0.17
CA PHE A 85 -0.39 0.66 -1.42
C PHE A 85 -0.46 1.74 -2.51
N ALA A 86 -1.65 2.29 -2.78
CA ALA A 86 -1.85 3.35 -3.76
C ALA A 86 -1.12 4.66 -3.39
N GLY A 87 -0.90 4.92 -2.10
CA GLY A 87 -0.10 6.03 -1.59
C GLY A 87 1.40 5.87 -1.81
N GLY A 88 1.83 4.73 -2.37
CA GLY A 88 3.22 4.47 -2.72
C GLY A 88 4.06 3.96 -1.56
N LEU A 89 3.45 3.30 -0.56
CA LEU A 89 4.21 2.70 0.54
C LEU A 89 5.21 1.67 0.04
N LEU A 90 4.87 0.93 -1.02
CA LEU A 90 5.77 0.00 -1.69
C LEU A 90 7.00 0.74 -2.26
N ASP A 91 6.80 1.86 -2.98
CA ASP A 91 7.89 2.67 -3.53
C ASP A 91 8.78 3.27 -2.41
N GLN A 92 8.18 3.65 -1.28
CA GLN A 92 8.91 4.16 -0.11
C GLN A 92 9.81 3.08 0.51
N PHE A 93 9.35 1.84 0.61
CA PHE A 93 10.19 0.71 1.05
C PHE A 93 11.28 0.39 0.04
N TYR A 94 11.00 0.47 -1.26
CA TYR A 94 12.02 0.34 -2.30
C TYR A 94 13.12 1.39 -2.18
N ALA A 95 12.74 2.63 -1.95
CA ALA A 95 13.69 3.71 -1.72
C ALA A 95 14.55 3.48 -0.48
N LEU A 96 13.94 2.95 0.61
CA LEU A 96 14.67 2.57 1.82
C LEU A 96 15.67 1.45 1.54
N PHE A 97 15.27 0.40 0.81
CA PHE A 97 16.18 -0.69 0.46
C PHE A 97 17.32 -0.23 -0.42
N SER A 98 17.04 0.60 -1.44
CA SER A 98 18.08 1.21 -2.27
C SER A 98 19.06 2.05 -1.45
N PHE A 99 18.56 2.85 -0.52
CA PHE A 99 19.40 3.63 0.39
C PHE A 99 20.31 2.75 1.25
N ILE A 100 19.77 1.66 1.84
CA ILE A 100 20.55 0.71 2.65
C ILE A 100 21.65 0.05 1.81
N GLN A 101 21.40 -0.21 0.52
CA GLN A 101 22.37 -0.80 -0.40
C GLN A 101 23.33 0.22 -1.02
N GLY A 102 23.22 1.49 -0.67
CA GLY A 102 24.06 2.55 -1.24
C GLY A 102 23.73 2.87 -2.70
N THR A 103 22.51 2.53 -3.17
CA THR A 103 22.03 2.83 -4.52
C THR A 103 20.94 3.90 -4.48
N SER A 104 20.64 4.52 -5.63
CA SER A 104 19.56 5.50 -5.76
C SER A 104 18.30 4.84 -6.33
N TYR A 105 17.15 5.12 -5.70
CA TYR A 105 15.86 4.74 -6.26
C TYR A 105 15.46 5.70 -7.39
N SER A 106 15.02 5.14 -8.53
CA SER A 106 14.58 5.90 -9.70
C SER A 106 13.11 5.60 -10.01
N PHE A 107 12.26 6.65 -9.99
CA PHE A 107 10.83 6.53 -10.27
C PHE A 107 10.51 6.21 -11.73
N ASP A 108 11.31 6.67 -12.68
CA ASP A 108 11.12 6.45 -14.11
C ASP A 108 11.22 4.97 -14.50
N VAL A 109 11.98 4.20 -13.74
CA VAL A 109 12.13 2.77 -13.95
C VAL A 109 11.12 1.96 -13.14
N TRP A 110 10.84 2.36 -11.89
CA TRP A 110 10.23 1.50 -10.89
C TRP A 110 8.77 1.81 -10.56
N SER A 111 8.35 3.05 -10.72
CA SER A 111 7.06 3.51 -10.22
C SER A 111 5.93 3.28 -11.22
N ALA A 112 4.81 2.71 -10.77
CA ALA A 112 3.59 2.60 -11.55
C ALA A 112 3.03 3.98 -11.92
N GLN A 113 3.16 4.96 -11.04
CA GLN A 113 2.72 6.34 -11.25
C GLN A 113 3.45 6.99 -12.42
N TYR A 114 4.76 6.78 -12.54
CA TYR A 114 5.52 7.27 -13.69
C TYR A 114 5.00 6.67 -15.00
N LYS A 115 4.69 5.37 -15.01
CA LYS A 115 4.15 4.68 -16.19
C LYS A 115 2.77 5.20 -16.60
N TRP A 116 1.94 5.62 -15.63
CA TRP A 116 0.59 6.14 -15.89
C TRP A 116 0.58 7.60 -16.30
N PHE A 117 1.42 8.44 -15.70
CA PHE A 117 1.39 9.89 -15.88
C PHE A 117 2.51 10.43 -16.79
N GLY A 118 3.52 9.59 -17.12
CA GLY A 118 4.68 10.00 -17.93
C GLY A 118 5.69 10.86 -17.20
N PHE A 119 5.42 11.26 -15.96
CA PHE A 119 6.33 12.03 -15.10
C PHE A 119 6.03 11.71 -13.63
N TRP A 120 7.07 11.55 -12.82
CA TRP A 120 6.93 11.34 -11.37
C TRP A 120 8.25 11.68 -10.67
N ASN A 121 8.17 12.22 -9.48
CA ASN A 121 9.33 12.55 -8.66
C ASN A 121 8.98 12.51 -7.16
N TRP A 122 9.97 12.69 -6.29
CA TRP A 122 9.78 12.66 -4.84
C TRP A 122 8.78 13.70 -4.32
N GLY A 123 8.74 14.90 -4.94
CA GLY A 123 7.79 15.94 -4.55
C GLY A 123 6.34 15.52 -4.84
N LEU A 124 6.08 14.99 -6.03
CA LEU A 124 4.76 14.46 -6.41
C LEU A 124 4.39 13.24 -5.57
N GLN A 125 5.34 12.33 -5.33
CA GLN A 125 5.12 11.18 -4.45
C GLN A 125 4.75 11.62 -3.03
N ALA A 126 5.42 12.61 -2.47
CA ALA A 126 5.12 13.14 -1.14
C ALA A 126 3.71 13.74 -1.07
N ILE A 127 3.31 14.55 -2.06
CA ILE A 127 1.96 15.14 -2.15
C ILE A 127 0.91 14.04 -2.27
N TRP A 128 1.12 13.07 -3.15
CA TRP A 128 0.22 11.95 -3.37
C TRP A 128 0.03 11.10 -2.11
N SER A 129 1.14 10.74 -1.45
CA SER A 129 1.12 10.01 -0.18
C SER A 129 0.39 10.80 0.91
N LEU A 130 0.64 12.12 1.01
CA LEU A 130 -0.02 12.98 1.99
C LEU A 130 -1.54 12.99 1.80
N VAL A 131 -2.02 13.09 0.55
CA VAL A 131 -3.46 13.07 0.23
C VAL A 131 -4.08 11.73 0.62
N LEU A 132 -3.47 10.60 0.24
CA LEU A 132 -4.04 9.28 0.48
C LEU A 132 -3.94 8.86 1.96
N TYR A 133 -2.82 9.11 2.62
CA TYR A 133 -2.67 8.80 4.05
C TYR A 133 -3.49 9.76 4.92
N GLY A 134 -3.62 11.03 4.50
CA GLY A 134 -4.52 11.99 5.12
C GLY A 134 -5.98 11.56 5.02
N SER A 135 -6.39 11.07 3.85
CA SER A 135 -7.72 10.50 3.65
C SER A 135 -7.97 9.27 4.53
N LEU A 136 -7.00 8.37 4.63
CA LEU A 136 -7.06 7.22 5.52
C LEU A 136 -7.20 7.63 6.99
N THR A 137 -6.40 8.59 7.43
CA THR A 137 -6.46 9.15 8.78
C THR A 137 -7.83 9.76 9.07
N PHE A 138 -8.39 10.52 8.11
CA PHE A 138 -9.72 11.10 8.23
C PHE A 138 -10.81 10.02 8.35
N VAL A 139 -10.76 8.97 7.54
CA VAL A 139 -11.72 7.86 7.60
C VAL A 139 -11.68 7.20 8.98
N TRP A 140 -10.49 6.87 9.52
CA TRP A 140 -10.34 6.28 10.84
C TRP A 140 -10.76 7.23 11.98
N TYR A 141 -10.48 8.51 11.85
CA TYR A 141 -11.00 9.52 12.79
C TYR A 141 -12.53 9.50 12.86
N ARG A 142 -13.20 9.42 11.69
CA ARG A 142 -14.67 9.34 11.61
C ARG A 142 -15.22 8.04 12.23
N VAL A 143 -14.51 6.92 12.06
CA VAL A 143 -14.87 5.65 12.71
C VAL A 143 -14.81 5.75 14.23
N LEU A 144 -13.71 6.31 14.75
CA LEU A 144 -13.48 6.45 16.19
C LEU A 144 -14.41 7.49 16.85
N LYS A 145 -14.81 8.54 16.11
CA LYS A 145 -15.70 9.60 16.64
C LYS A 145 -17.18 9.20 16.65
N LYS A 146 -17.59 8.24 15.82
CA LYS A 146 -18.97 7.70 15.83
C LYS A 146 -19.16 6.72 16.98
N LYS A 147 -18.96 7.20 18.21
CA LYS A 147 -19.29 6.48 19.44
C LYS A 147 -20.74 6.71 19.82
#